data_2c50c50b5ff560035d4ba576ca81d3c9
#
_entry.id   2c50c50b5ff560035d4ba576ca81d3c9
#
_cell.length_a   1.000
_cell.length_b   1.000
_cell.length_c   1.000
_cell.angle_alpha   90.00
_cell.angle_beta   90.00
_cell.angle_gamma   90.00
#
_symmetry.space_group_name_H-M   'P 1'
#
loop_
_entity.id
_entity.type
_entity.pdbx_description
1 polymer ?
#
loop_
_entity_poly.entity_id
_entity_poly.type
_entity_poly.pdbx_seq_one_letter_code
_entity_poly.pdbx_strand_id
1 'polypeptide(L)'
;MPAIHREFDRAMETVEAKPREAVSAASNILESIFKTYIEDNKLLMPDKQDLQPVFKIVRADLGLEPGSIEDQDLQRIISGLFSIVDGIGALRTHAGSAHSKGRKGYKLEPRHARLAVNAAHTVATFVVETWDKKVGYKPPPETPMPPSKRVAAWQVLDDETPF
;
A
#
# COMPACT_ATOMS: atom_id res chain seq x y z
N MET A 1 9.44 7.77 6.72
CA MET A 1 8.05 7.46 7.11
C MET A 1 7.08 8.66 7.04
N PRO A 2 7.26 9.84 7.67
CA PRO A 2 6.22 10.89 7.68
C PRO A 2 5.80 11.41 6.30
N ALA A 3 6.70 11.42 5.32
CA ALA A 3 6.38 11.87 3.97
C ALA A 3 5.44 10.88 3.25
N ILE A 4 5.70 9.58 3.37
CA ILE A 4 4.87 8.51 2.76
C ILE A 4 3.46 8.54 3.33
N HIS A 5 3.31 8.67 4.66
CA HIS A 5 1.99 8.77 5.29
C HIS A 5 1.18 9.95 4.76
N ARG A 6 1.82 11.13 4.63
CA ARG A 6 1.14 12.33 4.07
C ARG A 6 0.68 12.14 2.63
N GLU A 7 1.42 11.43 1.79
CA GLU A 7 0.99 11.15 0.41
C GLU A 7 -0.22 10.20 0.39
N PHE A 8 -0.26 9.19 1.26
CA PHE A 8 -1.44 8.34 1.39
C PHE A 8 -2.64 9.07 1.99
N ASP A 9 -2.44 9.98 2.95
CA ASP A 9 -3.50 10.83 3.48
C ASP A 9 -4.13 11.69 2.38
N ARG A 10 -3.32 12.32 1.52
CA ARG A 10 -3.80 13.07 0.34
C ARG A 10 -4.58 12.19 -0.64
N ALA A 11 -4.09 10.97 -0.91
CA ALA A 11 -4.81 10.03 -1.75
C ALA A 11 -6.18 9.67 -1.12
N MET A 12 -6.23 9.51 0.20
CA MET A 12 -7.45 9.22 0.93
C MET A 12 -8.47 10.36 0.87
N GLU A 13 -8.03 11.61 0.95
CA GLU A 13 -8.90 12.80 0.82
C GLU A 13 -9.64 12.85 -0.52
N THR A 14 -9.05 12.27 -1.57
CA THR A 14 -9.66 12.29 -2.92
C THR A 14 -10.64 11.14 -3.18
N VAL A 15 -10.70 10.13 -2.30
CA VAL A 15 -11.46 8.88 -2.50
C VAL A 15 -12.94 9.12 -2.80
N GLU A 16 -13.60 10.04 -2.09
CA GLU A 16 -15.05 10.28 -2.27
C GLU A 16 -15.36 10.99 -3.59
N ALA A 17 -14.59 12.02 -3.93
CA ALA A 17 -14.85 12.83 -5.11
C ALA A 17 -14.30 12.20 -6.39
N LYS A 18 -13.15 11.50 -6.28
CA LYS A 18 -12.38 11.03 -7.44
C LYS A 18 -11.73 9.65 -7.17
N PRO A 19 -12.52 8.59 -7.00
CA PRO A 19 -12.00 7.27 -6.62
C PRO A 19 -10.94 6.72 -7.58
N ARG A 20 -11.02 7.03 -8.86
CA ARG A 20 -10.00 6.60 -9.85
C ARG A 20 -8.65 7.28 -9.66
N GLU A 21 -8.67 8.59 -9.36
CA GLU A 21 -7.46 9.35 -9.07
C GLU A 21 -6.78 8.85 -7.78
N ALA A 22 -7.57 8.55 -6.75
CA ALA A 22 -7.07 8.00 -5.49
C ALA A 22 -6.34 6.66 -5.69
N VAL A 23 -6.90 5.74 -6.48
CA VAL A 23 -6.23 4.45 -6.81
C VAL A 23 -4.95 4.68 -7.61
N SER A 24 -4.98 5.60 -8.58
CA SER A 24 -3.79 5.93 -9.37
C SER A 24 -2.69 6.54 -8.49
N ALA A 25 -3.04 7.42 -7.57
CA ALA A 25 -2.12 8.01 -6.60
C ALA A 25 -1.49 6.92 -5.71
N ALA A 26 -2.29 6.02 -5.14
CA ALA A 26 -1.81 4.91 -4.30
C ALA A 26 -0.84 4.00 -5.06
N SER A 27 -1.16 3.65 -6.31
CA SER A 27 -0.27 2.86 -7.17
C SER A 27 1.06 3.59 -7.46
N ASN A 28 1.01 4.90 -7.75
CA ASN A 28 2.19 5.71 -8.02
C ASN A 28 3.09 5.84 -6.79
N ILE A 29 2.51 5.97 -5.58
CA ILE A 29 3.27 6.01 -4.33
C ILE A 29 4.04 4.71 -4.15
N LEU A 30 3.40 3.55 -4.30
CA LEU A 30 4.07 2.24 -4.23
C LEU A 30 5.20 2.13 -5.26
N GLU A 31 4.91 2.47 -6.50
CA GLU A 31 5.89 2.42 -7.59
C GLU A 31 7.11 3.31 -7.30
N SER A 32 6.89 4.52 -6.78
CA SER A 32 7.96 5.43 -6.37
C SER A 32 8.82 4.84 -5.25
N ILE A 33 8.21 4.27 -4.21
CA ILE A 33 8.93 3.63 -3.10
C ILE A 33 9.81 2.49 -3.62
N PHE A 34 9.26 1.64 -4.49
CA PHE A 34 10.00 0.49 -5.02
C PHE A 34 11.14 0.89 -5.95
N LYS A 35 10.96 1.92 -6.77
CA LYS A 35 12.03 2.47 -7.61
C LYS A 35 13.15 3.07 -6.76
N THR A 36 12.80 3.87 -5.76
CA THR A 36 13.79 4.41 -4.80
C THR A 36 14.55 3.30 -4.10
N TYR A 37 13.87 2.24 -3.67
CA TYR A 37 14.53 1.06 -3.11
C TYR A 37 15.57 0.46 -4.06
N ILE A 38 15.18 0.23 -5.32
CA ILE A 38 16.05 -0.37 -6.36
C ILE A 38 17.29 0.52 -6.59
N GLU A 39 17.09 1.83 -6.69
CA GLU A 39 18.16 2.81 -6.90
C GLU A 39 19.13 2.88 -5.71
N ASP A 40 18.61 3.02 -4.50
CA ASP A 40 19.41 3.12 -3.27
C ASP A 40 20.22 1.85 -2.98
N ASN A 41 19.67 0.68 -3.33
CA ASN A 41 20.38 -0.60 -3.19
C ASN A 41 21.18 -1.00 -4.44
N LYS A 42 21.28 -0.11 -5.46
CA LYS A 42 22.05 -0.34 -6.70
C LYS A 42 21.66 -1.62 -7.43
N LEU A 43 20.39 -1.96 -7.39
CA LEU A 43 19.83 -3.12 -8.09
C LEU A 43 19.56 -2.76 -9.55
N LEU A 44 19.51 -3.78 -10.40
CA LEU A 44 19.18 -3.59 -11.81
C LEU A 44 17.70 -3.23 -11.97
N MET A 45 17.42 -2.05 -12.52
CA MET A 45 16.06 -1.63 -12.84
C MET A 45 15.50 -2.50 -13.98
N PRO A 46 14.25 -2.99 -13.88
CA PRO A 46 13.66 -3.78 -14.95
C PRO A 46 13.31 -2.92 -16.16
N ASP A 47 13.27 -3.53 -17.37
CA ASP A 47 12.90 -2.83 -18.61
C ASP A 47 11.52 -2.19 -18.52
N LYS A 48 10.55 -2.92 -17.94
CA LYS A 48 9.23 -2.38 -17.62
C LYS A 48 9.23 -1.88 -16.19
N GLN A 49 8.97 -0.59 -16.03
CA GLN A 49 9.01 0.07 -14.72
C GLN A 49 7.63 0.29 -14.11
N ASP A 50 6.66 -0.56 -14.49
CA ASP A 50 5.35 -0.61 -13.86
C ASP A 50 5.44 -1.24 -12.47
N LEU A 51 4.38 -1.09 -11.68
CA LEU A 51 4.31 -1.54 -10.28
C LEU A 51 4.76 -3.00 -10.08
N GLN A 52 4.31 -3.91 -10.92
CA GLN A 52 4.57 -5.36 -10.82
C GLN A 52 6.06 -5.71 -11.01
N PRO A 53 6.72 -5.36 -12.14
CA PRO A 53 8.12 -5.68 -12.35
C PRO A 53 9.05 -5.07 -11.29
N VAL A 54 8.80 -3.82 -10.86
CA VAL A 54 9.64 -3.18 -9.82
C VAL A 54 9.44 -3.86 -8.47
N PHE A 55 8.20 -4.21 -8.11
CA PHE A 55 7.92 -4.94 -6.86
C PHE A 55 8.58 -6.32 -6.84
N LYS A 56 8.61 -7.02 -7.98
CA LYS A 56 9.30 -8.32 -8.08
C LYS A 56 10.77 -8.25 -7.70
N ILE A 57 11.47 -7.19 -8.10
CA ILE A 57 12.88 -6.98 -7.72
C ILE A 57 12.99 -6.73 -6.22
N VAL A 58 12.16 -5.82 -5.69
CA VAL A 58 12.18 -5.43 -4.27
C VAL A 58 11.90 -6.62 -3.36
N ARG A 59 10.86 -7.40 -3.63
CA ARG A 59 10.50 -8.55 -2.78
C ARG A 59 11.58 -9.64 -2.77
N ALA A 60 12.22 -9.88 -3.93
CA ALA A 60 13.28 -10.86 -4.04
C ALA A 60 14.50 -10.42 -3.21
N ASP A 61 14.92 -9.16 -3.30
CA ASP A 61 16.07 -8.62 -2.59
C ASP A 61 15.81 -8.47 -1.07
N LEU A 62 14.55 -8.23 -0.67
CA LEU A 62 14.16 -8.21 0.74
C LEU A 62 13.94 -9.61 1.36
N GLY A 63 14.07 -10.68 0.57
CA GLY A 63 13.84 -12.05 1.05
C GLY A 63 12.37 -12.35 1.35
N LEU A 64 11.45 -11.66 0.68
CA LEU A 64 9.99 -11.82 0.88
C LEU A 64 9.38 -12.89 -0.02
N GLU A 65 10.19 -13.69 -0.72
CA GLU A 65 9.65 -14.80 -1.50
C GLU A 65 8.98 -15.84 -0.58
N PRO A 66 7.74 -16.23 -0.85
CA PRO A 66 6.99 -17.11 0.05
C PRO A 66 7.74 -18.41 0.40
N GLY A 67 8.47 -18.98 -0.55
CA GLY A 67 9.23 -20.20 -0.35
C GLY A 67 10.46 -20.06 0.59
N SER A 68 10.86 -18.83 0.92
CA SER A 68 11.97 -18.55 1.87
C SER A 68 11.50 -18.28 3.30
N ILE A 69 10.18 -18.26 3.54
CA ILE A 69 9.59 -17.95 4.83
C ILE A 69 9.20 -19.24 5.53
N GLU A 70 9.79 -19.50 6.70
CA GLU A 70 9.58 -20.75 7.46
C GLU A 70 8.18 -20.84 8.07
N ASP A 71 7.63 -19.72 8.57
CA ASP A 71 6.31 -19.67 9.17
C ASP A 71 5.22 -19.67 8.11
N GLN A 72 4.37 -20.69 8.12
CA GLN A 72 3.30 -20.88 7.12
C GLN A 72 2.23 -19.80 7.18
N ASP A 73 1.90 -19.27 8.34
CA ASP A 73 0.87 -18.24 8.47
C ASP A 73 1.41 -16.89 7.98
N LEU A 74 2.66 -16.58 8.29
CA LEU A 74 3.35 -15.42 7.73
C LEU A 74 3.51 -15.53 6.21
N GLN A 75 3.85 -16.72 5.70
CA GLN A 75 3.92 -17.00 4.26
C GLN A 75 2.58 -16.69 3.56
N ARG A 76 1.44 -17.08 4.16
CA ARG A 76 0.10 -16.79 3.62
C ARG A 76 -0.18 -15.29 3.60
N ILE A 77 0.15 -14.58 4.69
CA ILE A 77 -0.04 -13.13 4.78
C ILE A 77 0.79 -12.42 3.71
N ILE A 78 2.05 -12.75 3.55
CA ILE A 78 2.94 -12.14 2.55
C ILE A 78 2.49 -12.46 1.13
N SER A 79 2.03 -13.69 0.88
CA SER A 79 1.42 -14.05 -0.42
C SER A 79 0.16 -13.22 -0.70
N GLY A 80 -0.63 -12.92 0.34
CA GLY A 80 -1.77 -12.02 0.25
C GLY A 80 -1.35 -10.59 -0.12
N LEU A 81 -0.25 -10.06 0.44
CA LEU A 81 0.28 -8.75 0.06
C LEU A 81 0.69 -8.69 -1.41
N PHE A 82 1.24 -9.77 -1.97
CA PHE A 82 1.56 -9.83 -3.40
C PHE A 82 0.31 -9.72 -4.26
N SER A 83 -0.74 -10.47 -3.90
CA SER A 83 -2.04 -10.39 -4.56
C SER A 83 -2.66 -8.98 -4.47
N ILE A 84 -2.44 -8.28 -3.37
CA ILE A 84 -2.87 -6.88 -3.20
C ILE A 84 -2.15 -5.96 -4.19
N VAL A 85 -0.83 -6.05 -4.30
CA VAL A 85 -0.04 -5.23 -5.26
C VAL A 85 -0.49 -5.50 -6.69
N ASP A 86 -0.71 -6.76 -7.03
CA ASP A 86 -1.23 -7.18 -8.33
C ASP A 86 -2.61 -6.57 -8.59
N GLY A 87 -3.51 -6.66 -7.63
CA GLY A 87 -4.85 -6.08 -7.69
C GLY A 87 -4.86 -4.56 -7.86
N ILE A 88 -3.98 -3.85 -7.15
CA ILE A 88 -3.84 -2.38 -7.26
C ILE A 88 -3.37 -1.99 -8.66
N GLY A 89 -2.37 -2.68 -9.21
CA GLY A 89 -1.87 -2.45 -10.57
C GLY A 89 -2.94 -2.70 -11.63
N ALA A 90 -3.68 -3.81 -11.51
CA ALA A 90 -4.79 -4.14 -12.39
C ALA A 90 -5.93 -3.10 -12.29
N LEU A 91 -6.29 -2.70 -11.07
CA LEU A 91 -7.34 -1.73 -10.82
C LEU A 91 -7.00 -0.35 -11.41
N ARG A 92 -5.74 0.10 -11.27
CA ARG A 92 -5.23 1.32 -11.92
C ARG A 92 -5.41 1.25 -13.44
N THR A 93 -5.00 0.14 -14.05
CA THR A 93 -5.07 -0.06 -15.50
C THR A 93 -6.51 -0.03 -16.00
N HIS A 94 -7.43 -0.74 -15.33
CA HIS A 94 -8.84 -0.77 -15.70
C HIS A 94 -9.54 0.56 -15.41
N ALA A 95 -9.18 1.26 -14.35
CA ALA A 95 -9.72 2.57 -14.03
C ALA A 95 -9.24 3.66 -14.99
N GLY A 96 -8.01 3.53 -15.54
CA GLY A 96 -7.41 4.46 -16.50
C GLY A 96 -7.90 4.29 -17.94
N SER A 97 -8.39 3.11 -18.31
CA SER A 97 -8.82 2.82 -19.68
C SER A 97 -10.23 3.38 -19.97
N ALA A 98 -10.34 4.72 -20.07
CA ALA A 98 -11.56 5.42 -20.48
C ALA A 98 -12.02 5.10 -21.93
N HIS A 99 -11.34 4.23 -22.65
CA HIS A 99 -11.50 3.99 -24.09
C HIS A 99 -12.18 2.67 -24.46
N SER A 100 -12.63 1.86 -23.49
CA SER A 100 -13.43 0.67 -23.84
C SER A 100 -14.89 1.04 -24.15
N LYS A 101 -15.07 1.68 -25.32
CA LYS A 101 -16.38 1.77 -25.99
C LYS A 101 -16.86 0.34 -26.30
N GLY A 102 -17.57 -0.31 -25.38
CA GLY A 102 -18.16 -1.62 -25.68
C GLY A 102 -18.34 -2.60 -24.53
N ARG A 103 -17.77 -2.38 -23.37
CA ARG A 103 -18.08 -3.12 -22.12
C ARG A 103 -18.71 -2.20 -21.10
N LYS A 104 -19.69 -2.69 -20.33
CA LYS A 104 -20.24 -1.97 -19.18
C LYS A 104 -19.08 -1.35 -18.40
N GLY A 105 -18.99 0.00 -18.38
CA GLY A 105 -17.87 0.70 -17.78
C GLY A 105 -17.66 0.21 -16.34
N TYR A 106 -16.43 -0.16 -15.99
CA TYR A 106 -16.08 -0.57 -14.63
C TYR A 106 -16.40 0.57 -13.67
N LYS A 107 -17.40 0.36 -12.81
CA LYS A 107 -17.83 1.35 -11.83
C LYS A 107 -16.97 1.19 -10.57
N LEU A 108 -15.95 2.01 -10.46
CA LEU A 108 -15.15 2.09 -9.23
C LEU A 108 -15.90 3.00 -8.24
N GLU A 109 -16.31 2.41 -7.12
CA GLU A 109 -16.98 3.14 -6.03
C GLU A 109 -15.94 3.63 -4.99
N PRO A 110 -16.25 4.67 -4.20
CA PRO A 110 -15.35 5.19 -3.16
C PRO A 110 -14.84 4.11 -2.20
N ARG A 111 -15.68 3.16 -1.78
CA ARG A 111 -15.28 2.06 -0.90
C ARG A 111 -14.16 1.18 -1.50
N HIS A 112 -14.18 0.97 -2.82
CA HIS A 112 -13.15 0.19 -3.51
C HIS A 112 -11.83 0.96 -3.57
N ALA A 113 -11.91 2.27 -3.82
CA ALA A 113 -10.73 3.12 -3.80
C ALA A 113 -10.13 3.22 -2.39
N ARG A 114 -10.97 3.37 -1.36
CA ARG A 114 -10.52 3.37 0.04
C ARG A 114 -9.82 2.08 0.41
N LEU A 115 -10.36 0.93 0.00
CA LEU A 115 -9.70 -0.36 0.18
C LEU A 115 -8.32 -0.38 -0.49
N ALA A 116 -8.22 0.06 -1.74
CA ALA A 116 -6.97 0.06 -2.49
C ALA A 116 -5.91 0.99 -1.86
N VAL A 117 -6.30 2.20 -1.42
CA VAL A 117 -5.41 3.16 -0.75
C VAL A 117 -4.89 2.60 0.58
N ASN A 118 -5.78 2.06 1.42
CA ASN A 118 -5.38 1.46 2.71
C ASN A 118 -4.47 0.24 2.50
N ALA A 119 -4.80 -0.62 1.54
CA ALA A 119 -4.00 -1.79 1.23
C ALA A 119 -2.61 -1.40 0.70
N ALA A 120 -2.53 -0.40 -0.17
CA ALA A 120 -1.25 0.15 -0.64
C ALA A 120 -0.43 0.73 0.50
N HIS A 121 -1.05 1.47 1.43
CA HIS A 121 -0.38 2.01 2.60
C HIS A 121 0.19 0.89 3.50
N THR A 122 -0.57 -0.17 3.72
CA THR A 122 -0.09 -1.36 4.47
C THR A 122 1.12 -1.99 3.82
N VAL A 123 1.09 -2.20 2.50
CA VAL A 123 2.23 -2.73 1.73
C VAL A 123 3.45 -1.81 1.83
N ALA A 124 3.25 -0.51 1.63
CA ALA A 124 4.33 0.49 1.72
C ALA A 124 5.00 0.48 3.09
N THR A 125 4.20 0.49 4.15
CA THR A 125 4.70 0.46 5.55
C THR A 125 5.53 -0.80 5.80
N PHE A 126 5.00 -1.97 5.45
CA PHE A 126 5.68 -3.24 5.65
C PHE A 126 7.01 -3.32 4.87
N VAL A 127 7.02 -2.88 3.61
CA VAL A 127 8.23 -2.88 2.78
C VAL A 127 9.29 -1.93 3.34
N VAL A 128 8.91 -0.72 3.74
CA VAL A 128 9.85 0.26 4.29
C VAL A 128 10.40 -0.19 5.65
N GLU A 129 9.57 -0.75 6.54
CA GLU A 129 10.04 -1.31 7.81
C GLU A 129 11.01 -2.49 7.60
N THR A 130 10.75 -3.33 6.60
CA THR A 130 11.64 -4.44 6.24
C THR A 130 12.96 -3.91 5.67
N TRP A 131 12.91 -2.86 4.87
CA TRP A 131 14.08 -2.17 4.34
C TRP A 131 14.92 -1.55 5.47
N ASP A 132 14.27 -0.78 6.35
CA ASP A 132 14.94 -0.16 7.51
C ASP A 132 15.65 -1.22 8.37
N LYS A 133 15.01 -2.36 8.60
CA LYS A 133 15.59 -3.49 9.32
C LYS A 133 16.82 -4.05 8.59
N LYS A 134 16.77 -4.18 7.27
CA LYS A 134 17.87 -4.69 6.44
C LYS A 134 19.12 -3.78 6.52
N VAL A 135 18.91 -2.46 6.52
CA VAL A 135 20.02 -1.48 6.63
C VAL A 135 20.47 -1.22 8.07
N GLY A 136 19.87 -1.87 9.07
CA GLY A 136 20.23 -1.67 10.48
C GLY A 136 19.76 -0.34 11.05
N TYR A 137 18.72 0.26 10.48
CA TYR A 137 18.12 1.49 10.96
C TYR A 137 17.58 1.33 12.39
N LYS A 138 18.03 2.20 13.30
CA LYS A 138 17.42 2.36 14.62
C LYS A 138 16.51 3.57 14.58
N PRO A 139 15.19 3.40 14.69
CA PRO A 139 14.27 4.53 14.74
C PRO A 139 14.62 5.44 15.94
N PRO A 140 14.46 6.76 15.80
CA PRO A 140 14.59 7.65 16.95
C PRO A 140 13.62 7.21 18.05
N PRO A 141 13.97 7.39 19.33
CA PRO A 141 13.11 7.02 20.44
C PRO A 141 11.73 7.67 20.26
N GLU A 142 10.68 6.85 20.36
CA GLU A 142 9.30 7.35 20.26
C GLU A 142 9.10 8.47 21.29
N THR A 143 8.80 9.68 20.80
CA THR A 143 8.32 10.75 21.68
C THR A 143 6.99 10.27 22.27
N PRO A 144 6.84 10.18 23.61
CA PRO A 144 5.60 9.71 24.21
C PRO A 144 4.43 10.56 23.72
N MET A 145 3.48 9.94 23.02
CA MET A 145 2.25 10.64 22.67
C MET A 145 1.53 11.07 23.95
N PRO A 146 1.09 12.33 24.06
CA PRO A 146 0.31 12.77 25.20
C PRO A 146 -0.95 11.89 25.33
N PRO A 147 -1.35 11.51 26.55
CA PRO A 147 -2.38 10.51 26.84
C PRO A 147 -3.79 10.83 26.31
N SER A 148 -4.04 12.04 25.84
CA SER A 148 -5.38 12.51 25.46
C SER A 148 -5.90 12.03 24.10
N LYS A 149 -5.11 11.31 23.30
CA LYS A 149 -5.54 10.85 21.96
C LYS A 149 -5.77 9.35 21.82
N ARG A 150 -5.59 8.56 22.88
CA ARG A 150 -5.78 7.09 22.84
C ARG A 150 -7.20 6.59 23.14
N VAL A 151 -8.13 7.45 23.53
CA VAL A 151 -9.41 7.00 24.13
C VAL A 151 -10.65 7.30 23.29
N ALA A 152 -10.57 7.83 22.09
CA ALA A 152 -11.76 8.30 21.39
C ALA A 152 -12.33 7.37 20.28
N ALA A 153 -11.69 6.25 19.96
CA ALA A 153 -12.13 5.44 18.81
C ALA A 153 -12.95 4.20 19.16
N TRP A 154 -12.99 3.77 20.43
CA TRP A 154 -13.65 2.52 20.83
C TRP A 154 -14.91 2.70 21.66
N GLN A 155 -15.16 3.88 22.23
CA GLN A 155 -16.25 4.11 23.18
C GLN A 155 -17.54 4.68 22.56
N VAL A 156 -17.63 4.82 21.24
CA VAL A 156 -18.84 5.36 20.59
C VAL A 156 -19.81 4.28 20.11
N LEU A 157 -19.49 2.99 20.29
CA LEU A 157 -20.33 1.90 19.78
C LEU A 157 -21.23 1.20 20.81
N ASP A 158 -21.19 1.59 22.09
CA ASP A 158 -21.93 0.85 23.14
C ASP A 158 -23.19 1.54 23.68
N ASP A 159 -23.59 2.71 23.18
CA ASP A 159 -24.67 3.48 23.82
C ASP A 159 -25.95 3.71 23.01
N GLU A 160 -26.16 3.08 21.86
CA GLU A 160 -27.48 3.15 21.22
C GLU A 160 -27.92 1.85 20.53
N THR A 161 -28.45 0.92 21.31
CA THR A 161 -29.56 0.06 20.86
C THR A 161 -30.52 -0.21 21.98
N PRO A 162 -31.66 0.47 22.05
CA PRO A 162 -32.86 -0.11 22.63
C PRO A 162 -33.68 -0.81 21.52
N PHE A 163 -33.85 -2.14 21.69
CA PHE A 163 -34.88 -3.03 21.11
C PHE A 163 -35.21 -2.94 19.63
#